data_162068a9f4e78c54b158def6d627a98c
#
_entry.id   162068a9f4e78c54b158def6d627a98c
#
_cell.length_a   1.000
_cell.length_b   1.000
_cell.length_c   1.000
_cell.angle_alpha   90.00
_cell.angle_beta   90.00
_cell.angle_gamma   90.00
#
_symmetry.space_group_name_H-M   'P 1'
#
loop_
_entity.id
_entity.type
_entity.pdbx_description
1 polymer ?
#
loop_
_entity_poly.entity_id
_entity_poly.type
_entity_poly.pdbx_seq_one_letter_code
_entity_poly.pdbx_strand_id
1 'polypeptide(L)'
;MEYIASTLNNLIHQTAFFNLTWGNYVMILVACFFLYLAIRHEFEPLLLLPIAFGMLLVNIYPDIMLHPENAANGAGGLLYYFYKLDELAILPSLIFMGVGAMTDFGPLIANPKSFLLGAAAQFGIFAAYFGAIWLGFNDKAAAAISIIGGADGPTSIFLAGNLGQTAILGPIAVAAYSYMSLVPIIQPLSLIHISEPTRLALIS
;
A
#
# COMPACT_ATOMS: atom_id res chain seq x y z
N MET A 1 9.55 -44.17 20.98
CA MET A 1 8.35 -43.31 21.07
C MET A 1 8.66 -41.91 21.55
N GLU A 2 9.54 -41.74 22.54
CA GLU A 2 9.95 -40.40 23.03
C GLU A 2 10.63 -39.52 22.00
N TYR A 3 11.49 -40.08 21.13
CA TYR A 3 12.15 -39.33 20.05
C TYR A 3 11.14 -38.77 19.05
N ILE A 4 10.13 -39.54 18.66
CA ILE A 4 9.08 -39.08 17.74
C ILE A 4 8.24 -37.99 18.41
N ALA A 5 7.92 -38.14 19.69
CA ALA A 5 7.16 -37.16 20.44
C ALA A 5 7.94 -35.84 20.62
N SER A 6 9.23 -35.93 20.92
CA SER A 6 10.11 -34.75 21.02
C SER A 6 10.29 -34.04 19.68
N THR A 7 10.44 -34.81 18.59
CA THR A 7 10.56 -34.24 17.24
C THR A 7 9.25 -33.58 16.79
N LEU A 8 8.11 -34.18 17.06
CA LEU A 8 6.81 -33.59 16.80
C LEU A 8 6.57 -32.31 17.63
N ASN A 9 6.94 -32.34 18.89
CA ASN A 9 6.82 -31.17 19.77
C ASN A 9 7.73 -30.04 19.29
N ASN A 10 8.96 -30.34 18.88
CA ASN A 10 9.88 -29.38 18.31
C ASN A 10 9.33 -28.79 16.98
N LEU A 11 8.78 -29.61 16.10
CA LEU A 11 8.13 -29.16 14.88
C LEU A 11 6.94 -28.24 15.16
N ILE A 12 6.11 -28.59 16.14
CA ILE A 12 4.98 -27.75 16.55
C ILE A 12 5.45 -26.41 17.08
N HIS A 13 6.47 -26.39 17.95
CA HIS A 13 7.02 -25.15 18.50
C HIS A 13 7.85 -24.33 17.50
N GLN A 14 8.37 -24.94 16.44
CA GLN A 14 9.04 -24.25 15.33
C GLN A 14 8.04 -23.69 14.31
N THR A 15 6.77 -24.10 14.34
CA THR A 15 5.76 -23.48 13.48
C THR A 15 5.52 -22.03 13.90
N ALA A 16 5.56 -21.13 12.94
CA ALA A 16 5.34 -19.70 13.15
C ALA A 16 4.04 -19.40 13.92
N PHE A 17 3.01 -20.23 13.74
CA PHE A 17 1.68 -20.02 14.33
C PHE A 17 1.64 -19.90 15.85
N PHE A 18 2.53 -20.54 16.58
CA PHE A 18 2.53 -20.48 18.06
C PHE A 18 3.25 -19.24 18.60
N ASN A 19 4.04 -18.57 17.76
CA ASN A 19 4.83 -17.40 18.15
C ASN A 19 4.21 -16.08 17.68
N LEU A 20 3.03 -16.13 17.03
CA LEU A 20 2.37 -14.96 16.48
C LEU A 20 1.61 -14.19 17.57
N THR A 21 1.66 -12.87 17.49
CA THR A 21 0.85 -11.98 18.31
C THR A 21 -0.60 -11.92 17.79
N TRP A 22 -1.54 -11.49 18.64
CA TRP A 22 -2.93 -11.29 18.21
C TRP A 22 -3.03 -10.36 16.99
N GLY A 23 -2.17 -9.33 16.93
CA GLY A 23 -2.11 -8.41 15.79
C GLY A 23 -1.80 -9.13 14.48
N ASN A 24 -0.87 -10.09 14.48
CA ASN A 24 -0.52 -10.87 13.28
C ASN A 24 -1.72 -11.68 12.77
N TYR A 25 -2.51 -12.29 13.65
CA TYR A 25 -3.71 -13.03 13.24
C TYR A 25 -4.74 -12.11 12.56
N VAL A 26 -4.97 -10.93 13.12
CA VAL A 26 -5.88 -9.93 12.51
C VAL A 26 -5.34 -9.51 11.14
N MET A 27 -4.04 -9.24 11.03
CA MET A 27 -3.43 -8.83 9.75
C MET A 27 -3.42 -9.94 8.71
N ILE A 28 -3.30 -11.21 9.11
CA ILE A 28 -3.47 -12.37 8.22
C ILE A 28 -4.89 -12.41 7.64
N LEU A 29 -5.91 -12.18 8.47
CA LEU A 29 -7.30 -12.12 8.00
C LEU A 29 -7.51 -10.96 7.01
N VAL A 30 -6.94 -9.79 7.29
CA VAL A 30 -6.99 -8.64 6.40
C VAL A 30 -6.27 -8.94 5.07
N ALA A 31 -5.11 -9.57 5.12
CA ALA A 31 -4.37 -9.99 3.93
C ALA A 31 -5.18 -11.01 3.09
N CYS A 32 -5.79 -12.00 3.72
CA CYS A 32 -6.67 -12.96 3.04
C CYS A 32 -7.89 -12.27 2.41
N PHE A 33 -8.46 -11.27 3.07
CA PHE A 33 -9.55 -10.47 2.52
C PHE A 33 -9.11 -9.70 1.27
N PHE A 34 -7.93 -9.06 1.29
CA PHE A 34 -7.40 -8.38 0.12
C PHE A 34 -7.06 -9.35 -1.03
N LEU A 35 -6.52 -10.54 -0.72
CA LEU A 35 -6.32 -11.59 -1.72
C LEU A 35 -7.64 -12.02 -2.36
N TYR A 36 -8.69 -12.18 -1.56
CA TYR A 36 -10.03 -12.50 -2.07
C TYR A 36 -10.56 -11.40 -3.00
N LEU A 37 -10.41 -10.13 -2.63
CA LEU A 37 -10.80 -8.99 -3.49
C LEU A 37 -10.00 -8.97 -4.80
N ALA A 38 -8.69 -9.17 -4.73
CA ALA A 38 -7.82 -9.16 -5.91
C ALA A 38 -8.16 -10.30 -6.89
N ILE A 39 -8.38 -11.52 -6.36
CA ILE A 39 -8.57 -12.72 -7.19
C ILE A 39 -10.02 -12.86 -7.66
N ARG A 40 -11.00 -12.65 -6.75
CA ARG A 40 -12.43 -12.91 -7.04
C ARG A 40 -13.12 -11.74 -7.72
N HIS A 41 -12.75 -10.53 -7.33
CA HIS A 41 -13.36 -9.30 -7.82
C HIS A 41 -12.47 -8.54 -8.81
N GLU A 42 -11.28 -9.05 -9.12
CA GLU A 42 -10.33 -8.47 -10.08
C GLU A 42 -9.97 -7.00 -9.78
N PHE A 43 -9.94 -6.65 -8.47
CA PHE A 43 -9.61 -5.30 -8.02
C PHE A 43 -8.11 -5.06 -8.15
N GLU A 44 -7.70 -4.41 -9.24
CA GLU A 44 -6.30 -4.11 -9.57
C GLU A 44 -5.35 -5.24 -9.16
N PRO A 45 -5.48 -6.46 -9.73
CA PRO A 45 -4.74 -7.62 -9.26
C PRO A 45 -3.23 -7.43 -9.35
N LEU A 46 -2.74 -6.59 -10.27
CA LEU A 46 -1.31 -6.27 -10.39
C LEU A 46 -0.74 -5.49 -9.20
N LEU A 47 -1.59 -4.75 -8.48
CA LEU A 47 -1.19 -3.99 -7.28
C LEU A 47 -1.61 -4.71 -6.00
N LEU A 48 -2.88 -5.08 -5.89
CA LEU A 48 -3.46 -5.57 -4.64
C LEU A 48 -2.95 -6.98 -4.28
N LEU A 49 -2.71 -7.85 -5.27
CA LEU A 49 -2.25 -9.21 -5.01
C LEU A 49 -0.83 -9.25 -4.40
N PRO A 50 0.19 -8.54 -4.96
CA PRO A 50 1.50 -8.48 -4.34
C PRO A 50 1.49 -7.84 -2.95
N ILE A 51 0.67 -6.80 -2.72
CA ILE A 51 0.53 -6.15 -1.41
C ILE A 51 -0.02 -7.15 -0.40
N ALA A 52 -1.14 -7.78 -0.71
CA ALA A 52 -1.79 -8.73 0.17
C ALA A 52 -0.90 -9.97 0.45
N PHE A 53 -0.17 -10.44 -0.56
CA PHE A 53 0.78 -11.53 -0.40
C PHE A 53 1.97 -11.13 0.49
N GLY A 54 2.53 -9.93 0.31
CA GLY A 54 3.60 -9.41 1.18
C GLY A 54 3.13 -9.25 2.62
N MET A 55 1.92 -8.72 2.84
CA MET A 55 1.30 -8.65 4.17
C MET A 55 1.15 -10.04 4.79
N LEU A 56 0.71 -11.03 4.01
CA LEU A 56 0.56 -12.41 4.47
C LEU A 56 1.91 -12.99 4.90
N LEU A 57 2.95 -12.86 4.07
CA LEU A 57 4.29 -13.37 4.35
C LEU A 57 4.87 -12.78 5.64
N VAL A 58 4.83 -11.46 5.80
CA VAL A 58 5.41 -10.78 6.97
C VAL A 58 4.65 -11.14 8.25
N ASN A 59 3.34 -11.35 8.17
CA ASN A 59 2.54 -11.69 9.36
C ASN A 59 2.58 -13.17 9.71
N ILE A 60 2.84 -14.08 8.74
CA ILE A 60 3.07 -15.51 9.02
C ILE A 60 4.49 -15.74 9.54
N TYR A 61 5.48 -15.05 8.95
CA TYR A 61 6.89 -15.21 9.29
C TYR A 61 7.56 -13.84 9.47
N PRO A 62 7.42 -13.21 10.65
CA PRO A 62 7.96 -11.87 10.92
C PRO A 62 9.48 -11.77 10.75
N ASP A 63 10.23 -12.86 10.97
CA ASP A 63 11.69 -12.87 10.83
C ASP A 63 12.18 -12.59 9.40
N ILE A 64 11.30 -12.66 8.39
CA ILE A 64 11.63 -12.27 7.02
C ILE A 64 11.96 -10.78 6.90
N MET A 65 11.52 -9.97 7.90
CA MET A 65 11.81 -8.53 8.03
C MET A 65 12.84 -8.25 9.14
N LEU A 66 13.50 -9.28 9.70
CA LEU A 66 14.39 -9.11 10.84
C LEU A 66 15.60 -8.25 10.46
N HIS A 67 15.91 -7.28 11.34
CA HIS A 67 17.10 -6.44 11.19
C HIS A 67 18.37 -7.28 11.39
N PRO A 68 19.45 -7.07 10.61
CA PRO A 68 20.72 -7.84 10.74
C PRO A 68 21.30 -7.87 12.15
N GLU A 69 21.17 -6.78 12.91
CA GLU A 69 21.64 -6.68 14.30
C GLU A 69 20.91 -7.63 15.26
N ASN A 70 19.68 -8.01 14.94
CA ASN A 70 18.86 -8.90 15.77
C ASN A 70 18.91 -10.35 15.28
N ALA A 71 19.57 -10.61 14.15
CA ALA A 71 19.68 -11.93 13.56
C ALA A 71 20.84 -12.73 14.19
N ALA A 72 20.58 -13.95 14.60
CA ALA A 72 21.59 -14.83 15.23
C ALA A 72 22.82 -15.09 14.34
N ASN A 73 22.66 -15.00 13.04
CA ASN A 73 23.71 -15.21 12.01
C ASN A 73 24.26 -13.90 11.45
N GLY A 74 23.84 -12.74 11.95
CA GLY A 74 24.23 -11.42 11.44
C GLY A 74 23.67 -11.07 10.04
N ALA A 75 22.84 -11.95 9.47
CA ALA A 75 22.16 -11.71 8.19
C ALA A 75 20.72 -11.35 8.46
N GLY A 76 20.26 -10.21 7.98
CA GLY A 76 18.86 -9.79 8.11
C GLY A 76 17.91 -10.64 7.26
N GLY A 77 16.61 -10.49 7.48
CA GLY A 77 15.59 -11.12 6.68
C GLY A 77 15.62 -10.63 5.22
N LEU A 78 15.15 -11.47 4.29
CA LEU A 78 15.18 -11.13 2.86
C LEU A 78 14.43 -9.84 2.54
N LEU A 79 13.21 -9.69 3.08
CA LEU A 79 12.39 -8.50 2.82
C LEU A 79 12.94 -7.25 3.51
N TYR A 80 13.75 -7.38 4.55
CA TYR A 80 14.45 -6.24 5.15
C TYR A 80 15.32 -5.51 4.14
N TYR A 81 16.05 -6.23 3.30
CA TYR A 81 16.92 -5.59 2.28
C TYR A 81 16.11 -4.87 1.20
N PHE A 82 14.98 -5.44 0.78
CA PHE A 82 14.06 -4.75 -0.14
C PHE A 82 13.45 -3.50 0.50
N TYR A 83 13.03 -3.60 1.76
CA TYR A 83 12.54 -2.45 2.52
C TYR A 83 13.61 -1.36 2.65
N LYS A 84 14.88 -1.75 2.82
CA LYS A 84 15.99 -0.78 2.86
C LYS A 84 16.17 -0.02 1.56
N LEU A 85 15.98 -0.67 0.41
CA LEU A 85 15.99 0.00 -0.90
C LEU A 85 14.81 0.97 -1.05
N ASP A 86 13.68 0.65 -0.44
CA ASP A 86 12.50 1.50 -0.39
C ASP A 86 12.74 2.73 0.50
N GLU A 87 13.27 2.52 1.71
CA GLU A 87 13.65 3.59 2.66
C GLU A 87 14.69 4.56 2.05
N LEU A 88 15.62 4.06 1.25
CA LEU A 88 16.59 4.86 0.52
C LEU A 88 16.02 5.56 -0.73
N ALA A 89 14.72 5.46 -0.97
CA ALA A 89 14.02 6.02 -2.12
C ALA A 89 14.54 5.52 -3.50
N ILE A 90 15.24 4.38 -3.53
CA ILE A 90 15.73 3.77 -4.77
C ILE A 90 14.57 3.11 -5.53
N LEU A 91 13.78 2.26 -4.84
CA LEU A 91 12.63 1.59 -5.46
C LEU A 91 11.58 2.58 -5.95
N PRO A 92 11.13 3.57 -5.16
CA PRO A 92 10.18 4.58 -5.64
C PRO A 92 10.67 5.30 -6.90
N SER A 93 11.95 5.68 -6.97
CA SER A 93 12.52 6.34 -8.15
C SER A 93 12.47 5.45 -9.40
N LEU A 94 12.75 4.15 -9.25
CA LEU A 94 12.63 3.17 -10.34
C LEU A 94 11.18 2.95 -10.77
N ILE A 95 10.24 2.95 -9.82
CA ILE A 95 8.80 2.86 -10.11
C ILE A 95 8.34 4.08 -10.91
N PHE A 96 8.74 5.29 -10.53
CA PHE A 96 8.44 6.51 -11.29
C PHE A 96 8.96 6.44 -12.73
N MET A 97 10.19 5.97 -12.91
CA MET A 97 10.76 5.79 -14.23
C MET A 97 9.95 4.78 -15.05
N GLY A 98 9.55 3.66 -14.46
CA GLY A 98 8.74 2.64 -15.11
C GLY A 98 7.34 3.14 -15.48
N VAL A 99 6.64 3.78 -14.54
CA VAL A 99 5.32 4.38 -14.79
C VAL A 99 5.40 5.45 -15.86
N GLY A 100 6.42 6.34 -15.82
CA GLY A 100 6.62 7.36 -16.82
C GLY A 100 6.87 6.79 -18.22
N ALA A 101 7.62 5.69 -18.33
CA ALA A 101 7.87 5.01 -19.60
C ALA A 101 6.63 4.31 -20.18
N MET A 102 5.70 3.86 -19.31
CA MET A 102 4.45 3.19 -19.71
C MET A 102 3.29 4.17 -19.96
N THR A 103 3.42 5.44 -19.55
CA THR A 103 2.34 6.41 -19.65
C THR A 103 2.09 6.82 -21.10
N ASP A 104 0.86 6.65 -21.56
CA ASP A 104 0.40 7.18 -22.84
C ASP A 104 -0.09 8.61 -22.68
N PHE A 105 0.67 9.57 -23.21
CA PHE A 105 0.32 10.98 -23.19
C PHE A 105 -0.62 11.40 -24.34
N GLY A 106 -0.94 10.50 -25.26
CA GLY A 106 -1.82 10.77 -26.41
C GLY A 106 -3.15 11.42 -26.02
N PRO A 107 -3.94 10.84 -25.08
CA PRO A 107 -5.21 11.41 -24.65
C PRO A 107 -5.09 12.81 -24.04
N LEU A 108 -4.01 13.09 -23.31
CA LEU A 108 -3.75 14.39 -22.72
C LEU A 108 -3.44 15.45 -23.76
N ILE A 109 -2.66 15.10 -24.80
CA ILE A 109 -2.31 15.98 -25.92
C ILE A 109 -3.56 16.26 -26.76
N ALA A 110 -4.39 15.24 -26.99
CA ALA A 110 -5.62 15.36 -27.76
C ALA A 110 -6.67 16.25 -27.07
N ASN A 111 -6.72 16.23 -25.74
CA ASN A 111 -7.65 17.06 -24.96
C ASN A 111 -6.94 17.75 -23.78
N PRO A 112 -6.32 18.91 -23.99
CA PRO A 112 -5.58 19.63 -22.95
C PRO A 112 -6.43 20.01 -21.71
N LYS A 113 -7.76 20.08 -21.82
CA LYS A 113 -8.66 20.34 -20.70
C LYS A 113 -8.57 19.25 -19.62
N SER A 114 -8.10 18.06 -19.96
CA SER A 114 -7.85 16.97 -19.02
C SER A 114 -6.83 17.35 -17.95
N PHE A 115 -5.99 18.36 -18.16
CA PHE A 115 -5.09 18.92 -17.15
C PHE A 115 -5.84 19.42 -15.90
N LEU A 116 -7.08 19.87 -16.06
CA LEU A 116 -7.91 20.32 -14.94
C LEU A 116 -8.27 19.19 -13.98
N LEU A 117 -8.31 17.93 -14.45
CA LEU A 117 -8.51 16.76 -13.60
C LEU A 117 -7.31 16.57 -12.64
N GLY A 118 -6.08 16.82 -13.12
CA GLY A 118 -4.89 16.84 -12.27
C GLY A 118 -4.97 17.93 -11.19
N ALA A 119 -5.46 19.11 -11.54
CA ALA A 119 -5.69 20.19 -10.57
C ALA A 119 -6.73 19.80 -9.51
N ALA A 120 -7.79 19.08 -9.87
CA ALA A 120 -8.78 18.56 -8.93
C ALA A 120 -8.18 17.52 -7.96
N ALA A 121 -7.28 16.66 -8.45
CA ALA A 121 -6.55 15.71 -7.60
C ALA A 121 -5.70 16.41 -6.54
N GLN A 122 -5.08 17.56 -6.86
CA GLN A 122 -4.33 18.37 -5.89
C GLN A 122 -5.20 18.85 -4.72
N PHE A 123 -6.47 19.13 -4.96
CA PHE A 123 -7.41 19.49 -3.88
C PHE A 123 -7.56 18.35 -2.87
N GLY A 124 -7.58 17.09 -3.31
CA GLY A 124 -7.58 15.91 -2.45
C GLY A 124 -6.35 15.84 -1.54
N ILE A 125 -5.17 16.19 -2.09
CA ILE A 125 -3.92 16.23 -1.31
C ILE A 125 -4.01 17.28 -0.20
N PHE A 126 -4.47 18.50 -0.50
CA PHE A 126 -4.62 19.55 0.51
C PHE A 126 -5.65 19.16 1.58
N ALA A 127 -6.77 18.58 1.20
CA ALA A 127 -7.78 18.12 2.14
C ALA A 127 -7.22 17.06 3.09
N ALA A 128 -6.46 16.09 2.56
CA ALA A 128 -5.79 15.06 3.36
C ALA A 128 -4.72 15.65 4.29
N TYR A 129 -3.97 16.67 3.84
CA TYR A 129 -3.00 17.37 4.68
C TYR A 129 -3.65 18.02 5.89
N PHE A 130 -4.68 18.83 5.68
CA PHE A 130 -5.41 19.48 6.78
C PHE A 130 -6.08 18.46 7.70
N GLY A 131 -6.61 17.37 7.15
CA GLY A 131 -7.16 16.26 7.93
C GLY A 131 -6.11 15.61 8.83
N ALA A 132 -4.90 15.38 8.32
CA ALA A 132 -3.80 14.80 9.08
C ALA A 132 -3.33 15.74 10.21
N ILE A 133 -3.22 17.04 9.95
CA ILE A 133 -2.91 18.05 10.98
C ILE A 133 -3.98 18.07 12.06
N TRP A 134 -5.24 18.02 11.68
CA TRP A 134 -6.35 17.99 12.63
C TRP A 134 -6.36 16.75 13.51
N LEU A 135 -5.90 15.61 12.99
CA LEU A 135 -5.70 14.37 13.75
C LEU A 135 -4.44 14.39 14.64
N GLY A 136 -3.64 15.47 14.60
CA GLY A 136 -2.47 15.64 15.48
C GLY A 136 -1.16 15.12 14.94
N PHE A 137 -1.06 14.80 13.65
CA PHE A 137 0.22 14.46 13.03
C PHE A 137 1.10 15.70 12.89
N ASN A 138 2.42 15.51 12.96
CA ASN A 138 3.36 16.59 12.70
C ASN A 138 3.37 16.98 11.20
N ASP A 139 3.85 18.17 10.87
CA ASP A 139 3.83 18.72 9.50
C ASP A 139 4.47 17.78 8.47
N LYS A 140 5.59 17.13 8.82
CA LYS A 140 6.29 16.21 7.91
C LYS A 140 5.51 14.93 7.67
N ALA A 141 4.92 14.36 8.74
CA ALA A 141 4.06 13.19 8.61
C ALA A 141 2.77 13.52 7.85
N ALA A 142 2.16 14.68 8.16
CA ALA A 142 0.97 15.16 7.46
C ALA A 142 1.24 15.37 5.96
N ALA A 143 2.41 15.91 5.61
CA ALA A 143 2.82 16.08 4.21
C ALA A 143 2.98 14.71 3.50
N ALA A 144 3.59 13.73 4.15
CA ALA A 144 3.74 12.38 3.58
C ALA A 144 2.37 11.67 3.42
N ILE A 145 1.49 11.79 4.41
CA ILE A 145 0.13 11.22 4.38
C ILE A 145 -0.73 11.90 3.30
N SER A 146 -0.56 13.20 3.10
CA SER A 146 -1.40 13.99 2.20
C SER A 146 -1.38 13.50 0.75
N ILE A 147 -0.24 12.97 0.28
CA ILE A 147 -0.09 12.45 -1.08
C ILE A 147 -1.04 11.28 -1.37
N ILE A 148 -1.44 10.52 -0.35
CA ILE A 148 -2.43 9.45 -0.49
C ILE A 148 -3.74 10.00 -1.08
N GLY A 149 -4.11 11.25 -0.74
CA GLY A 149 -5.29 11.92 -1.29
C GLY A 149 -5.24 12.19 -2.80
N GLY A 150 -4.04 12.13 -3.40
CA GLY A 150 -3.83 12.21 -4.84
C GLY A 150 -3.82 10.86 -5.57
N ALA A 151 -4.01 9.75 -4.84
CA ALA A 151 -3.95 8.38 -5.37
C ALA A 151 -2.61 8.04 -6.06
N ASP A 152 -1.51 8.53 -5.50
CA ASP A 152 -0.15 8.31 -6.02
C ASP A 152 0.72 7.59 -4.98
N GLY A 153 0.75 6.27 -5.08
CA GLY A 153 1.50 5.39 -4.17
C GLY A 153 3.00 5.66 -4.17
N PRO A 154 3.67 5.62 -5.33
CA PRO A 154 5.11 5.86 -5.43
C PRO A 154 5.55 7.21 -4.86
N THR A 155 4.82 8.29 -5.14
CA THR A 155 5.11 9.62 -4.59
C THR A 155 4.96 9.67 -3.08
N SER A 156 3.96 9.00 -2.52
CA SER A 156 3.75 8.93 -1.06
C SER A 156 4.96 8.32 -0.35
N ILE A 157 5.48 7.22 -0.87
CA ILE A 157 6.65 6.53 -0.31
C ILE A 157 7.91 7.40 -0.48
N PHE A 158 8.13 7.92 -1.70
CA PHE A 158 9.27 8.78 -1.99
C PHE A 158 9.32 9.99 -1.06
N LEU A 159 8.19 10.68 -0.86
CA LEU A 159 8.12 11.83 0.02
C LEU A 159 8.32 11.45 1.49
N ALA A 160 7.73 10.35 1.95
CA ALA A 160 7.91 9.86 3.31
C ALA A 160 9.38 9.55 3.61
N GLY A 161 10.09 8.89 2.69
CA GLY A 161 11.52 8.63 2.78
C GLY A 161 12.35 9.91 2.85
N ASN A 162 12.12 10.85 1.92
CA ASN A 162 12.83 12.12 1.88
C ASN A 162 12.60 13.01 3.12
N LEU A 163 11.42 12.96 3.71
CA LEU A 163 11.10 13.68 4.94
C LEU A 163 11.59 12.97 6.21
N GLY A 164 12.22 11.80 6.08
CA GLY A 164 12.72 11.00 7.19
C GLY A 164 11.61 10.39 8.04
N GLN A 165 10.42 10.16 7.48
CA GLN A 165 9.27 9.58 8.17
C GLN A 165 9.24 8.05 8.02
N THR A 166 10.37 7.40 8.26
CA THR A 166 10.56 5.95 8.08
C THR A 166 9.64 5.11 8.99
N ALA A 167 9.30 5.61 10.17
CA ALA A 167 8.41 4.93 11.11
C ALA A 167 6.98 4.70 10.57
N ILE A 168 6.50 5.59 9.69
CA ILE A 168 5.17 5.51 9.08
C ILE A 168 5.20 5.12 7.60
N LEU A 169 6.37 4.85 7.05
CA LEU A 169 6.55 4.53 5.63
C LEU A 169 5.78 3.27 5.22
N GLY A 170 5.86 2.21 6.01
CA GLY A 170 5.10 0.98 5.78
C GLY A 170 3.58 1.19 5.77
N PRO A 171 2.98 1.79 6.82
CA PRO A 171 1.56 2.16 6.83
C PRO A 171 1.15 3.06 5.66
N ILE A 172 1.97 4.06 5.28
CA ILE A 172 1.71 4.92 4.11
C ILE A 172 1.70 4.11 2.82
N ALA A 173 2.67 3.22 2.63
CA ALA A 173 2.74 2.37 1.43
C ALA A 173 1.48 1.51 1.30
N VAL A 174 1.10 0.79 2.36
CA VAL A 174 -0.10 -0.05 2.37
C VAL A 174 -1.35 0.79 2.09
N ALA A 175 -1.52 1.93 2.75
CA ALA A 175 -2.68 2.79 2.56
C ALA A 175 -2.75 3.35 1.14
N ALA A 176 -1.63 3.87 0.61
CA ALA A 176 -1.57 4.46 -0.72
C ALA A 176 -1.88 3.45 -1.83
N TYR A 177 -1.24 2.28 -1.80
CA TYR A 177 -1.47 1.26 -2.82
C TYR A 177 -2.84 0.59 -2.69
N SER A 178 -3.33 0.36 -1.47
CA SER A 178 -4.69 -0.15 -1.26
C SER A 178 -5.74 0.84 -1.77
N TYR A 179 -5.54 2.14 -1.54
CA TYR A 179 -6.40 3.18 -2.07
C TYR A 179 -6.38 3.21 -3.60
N MET A 180 -5.21 3.15 -4.22
CA MET A 180 -5.08 3.06 -5.69
C MET A 180 -5.82 1.85 -6.26
N SER A 181 -5.73 0.69 -5.62
CA SER A 181 -6.39 -0.54 -6.08
C SER A 181 -7.92 -0.48 -5.98
N LEU A 182 -8.47 0.42 -5.13
CA LEU A 182 -9.91 0.62 -4.99
C LEU A 182 -10.47 1.69 -5.95
N VAL A 183 -9.62 2.45 -6.64
CA VAL A 183 -10.05 3.51 -7.58
C VAL A 183 -11.02 2.98 -8.65
N PRO A 184 -10.81 1.80 -9.28
CA PRO A 184 -11.74 1.25 -10.27
C PRO A 184 -13.15 1.01 -9.75
N ILE A 185 -13.33 0.90 -8.42
CA ILE A 185 -14.65 0.75 -7.78
C ILE A 185 -15.23 2.10 -7.43
N ILE A 186 -14.41 2.98 -6.85
CA ILE A 186 -14.83 4.30 -6.38
C ILE A 186 -15.25 5.18 -7.56
N GLN A 187 -14.52 5.09 -8.68
CA GLN A 187 -14.76 5.92 -9.87
C GLN A 187 -16.14 5.67 -10.51
N PRO A 188 -16.58 4.43 -10.81
CA PRO A 188 -17.93 4.19 -11.32
C PRO A 188 -19.02 4.63 -10.35
N LEU A 189 -18.86 4.38 -9.05
CA LEU A 189 -19.83 4.78 -8.03
C LEU A 189 -20.00 6.31 -7.97
N SER A 190 -18.89 7.06 -8.05
CA SER A 190 -18.93 8.52 -8.07
C SER A 190 -19.57 9.04 -9.37
N LEU A 191 -19.28 8.42 -10.51
CA LEU A 191 -19.88 8.79 -11.81
C LEU A 191 -21.38 8.53 -11.85
N ILE A 192 -21.87 7.43 -11.28
CA ILE A 192 -23.32 7.15 -11.17
C ILE A 192 -24.01 8.25 -10.38
N HIS A 193 -23.45 8.69 -9.26
CA HIS A 193 -24.04 9.74 -8.45
C HIS A 193 -24.00 11.15 -9.06
N ILE A 194 -23.01 11.42 -9.93
CA ILE A 194 -22.84 12.74 -10.57
C ILE A 194 -23.56 12.81 -11.90
N SER A 195 -23.59 11.76 -12.72
CA SER A 195 -24.09 11.78 -14.09
C SER A 195 -25.52 11.25 -14.24
N GLU A 196 -25.99 10.33 -13.41
CA GLU A 196 -27.33 9.76 -13.50
C GLU A 196 -28.46 10.78 -13.22
N PRO A 197 -28.35 11.67 -12.21
CA PRO A 197 -29.37 12.71 -12.00
C PRO A 197 -29.56 13.62 -13.23
N THR A 198 -28.47 13.85 -13.98
CA THR A 198 -28.53 14.71 -15.19
C THR A 198 -29.15 13.97 -16.37
N ARG A 199 -29.03 12.65 -16.47
CA ARG A 199 -29.71 11.87 -17.52
C ARG A 199 -31.22 11.78 -17.31
N LEU A 200 -31.67 11.62 -16.07
CA LEU A 200 -33.11 11.62 -15.74
C LEU A 200 -33.77 12.98 -16.02
N ALA A 201 -33.04 14.08 -15.82
CA ALA A 201 -33.53 15.43 -16.14
C ALA A 201 -33.59 15.73 -17.64
N LEU A 202 -32.91 14.96 -18.48
CA LEU A 202 -32.92 15.12 -19.96
C LEU A 202 -33.98 14.22 -20.64
N ILE A 203 -34.63 13.31 -19.90
CA ILE A 203 -35.65 12.38 -20.39
C ILE A 203 -37.07 12.84 -19.98
N SER A 204 -37.18 13.82 -19.08
CA SER A 204 -38.41 14.47 -18.67
C SER A 204 -38.63 15.79 -19.44
#